data_7cee21ee8e089e9d5e7eb3346995d547
#
_entry.id   7cee21ee8e089e9d5e7eb3346995d547
#
_cell.length_a   1.000
_cell.length_b   1.000
_cell.length_c   1.000
_cell.angle_alpha   90.00
_cell.angle_beta   90.00
_cell.angle_gamma   90.00
#
_symmetry.space_group_name_H-M   'P 1'
#
loop_
_entity.id
_entity.type
_entity.pdbx_description
1 polymer ?
#
loop_
_entity_poly.entity_id
_entity_poly.type
_entity_poly.pdbx_seq_one_letter_code
_entity_poly.pdbx_strand_id
1 'polypeptide(L)'
;TATTNYQFDTLFKTNHHDLPRLPIPSLDDTCTRYLRSVKHLCTSGEQYETILNEVNDFNKTVGPDLHQKVLQKDEQFASLGENGPAFYFEEAWDDGYLAARCPNPININPFYILKAHDKPELQNPCTRIAYFIHSAMKWQTSLLSNTLADEPRPACVCNLGKQMGTARIPGVERDDLKETPGSKHVVFESNGGYYKLTVLDSNNNVLDVNDLIQQIENIVASSSSSDNAIGNFTTMERTKWANTRSHLESISPDNVAALNDIDEALLFINMNMNAGSSMDEKSTDMLLGENRWFDKHQVIVHSDGTIGMNFEHSHSDGTTWNRMVHEIWHDMHSNGETSAYGPMPALGSFNGASSQLLSFVLDDALKNELSTASSEWLKTCENIDLKSMIFSDYGKTDIKKMKMSPDAVGQIAFQLSYLKMHGKPAPVYESCSTRGYFRGRTETIRSSSDAMYDFTSSMIGNNVDKVKSREMMYVAANRHVELAKEAVVGNGVDRHLMAMKIVAAEEGTSDSIPIFNNPMYGYSS
;
A
#
# COMPACT_ATOMS: atom_id res chain seq x y z
N THR A 1 -7.91 31.22 -3.90
CA THR A 1 -7.52 30.04 -4.65
C THR A 1 -8.74 29.16 -4.75
N ALA A 2 -9.34 29.07 -5.95
CA ALA A 2 -10.47 28.19 -6.19
C ALA A 2 -9.91 26.74 -6.14
N THR A 3 -10.20 26.03 -5.08
CA THR A 3 -10.10 24.57 -5.04
C THR A 3 -11.10 24.07 -6.09
N THR A 4 -10.61 23.66 -7.25
CA THR A 4 -11.41 22.90 -8.20
C THR A 4 -11.67 21.58 -7.48
N ASN A 5 -12.89 21.37 -7.00
CA ASN A 5 -13.31 20.05 -6.52
C ASN A 5 -13.27 19.11 -7.73
N TYR A 6 -12.20 18.36 -7.87
CA TYR A 6 -12.14 17.26 -8.81
C TYR A 6 -13.05 16.16 -8.26
N GLN A 7 -14.23 16.03 -8.86
CA GLN A 7 -15.10 14.90 -8.59
C GLN A 7 -14.57 13.69 -9.35
N PHE A 8 -13.65 12.93 -8.74
CA PHE A 8 -13.09 11.71 -9.32
C PHE A 8 -14.16 10.67 -9.66
N ASP A 9 -15.28 10.72 -8.96
CA ASP A 9 -16.44 9.85 -9.17
C ASP A 9 -17.08 10.00 -10.55
N THR A 10 -16.83 11.10 -11.26
CA THR A 10 -17.34 11.36 -12.61
C THR A 10 -16.29 11.20 -13.73
N LEU A 11 -15.03 10.87 -13.38
CA LEU A 11 -13.91 10.88 -14.33
C LEU A 11 -13.81 9.65 -15.22
N PHE A 12 -14.52 8.56 -14.95
CA PHE A 12 -14.41 7.32 -15.71
C PHE A 12 -15.68 7.00 -16.48
N LYS A 13 -15.50 6.48 -17.70
CA LYS A 13 -16.62 6.02 -18.56
C LYS A 13 -17.31 4.80 -17.98
N THR A 14 -16.57 3.94 -17.27
CA THR A 14 -17.15 2.85 -16.49
C THR A 14 -17.83 3.50 -15.30
N ASN A 15 -19.14 3.41 -15.26
CA ASN A 15 -19.91 3.93 -14.14
C ASN A 15 -19.62 3.06 -12.90
N HIS A 16 -18.58 3.41 -12.13
CA HIS A 16 -18.23 2.66 -10.93
C HIS A 16 -19.32 2.78 -9.84
N HIS A 17 -20.22 3.78 -9.94
CA HIS A 17 -21.43 3.87 -9.14
C HIS A 17 -22.42 2.71 -9.41
N ASP A 18 -22.34 2.04 -10.57
CA ASP A 18 -23.13 0.85 -10.86
C ASP A 18 -22.54 -0.42 -10.21
N LEU A 19 -21.36 -0.34 -9.59
CA LEU A 19 -20.80 -1.46 -8.85
C LEU A 19 -21.62 -1.73 -7.57
N PRO A 20 -21.88 -3.00 -7.25
CA PRO A 20 -22.61 -3.33 -6.04
C PRO A 20 -21.81 -2.96 -4.79
N ARG A 21 -22.53 -2.73 -3.68
CA ARG A 21 -21.92 -2.66 -2.35
C ARG A 21 -21.33 -4.02 -1.96
N LEU A 22 -20.27 -4.00 -1.15
CA LEU A 22 -19.66 -5.22 -0.63
C LEU A 22 -20.70 -6.00 0.21
N PRO A 23 -20.99 -7.27 -0.10
CA PRO A 23 -21.96 -8.02 0.67
C PRO A 23 -21.44 -8.38 2.07
N ILE A 24 -22.36 -8.51 3.01
CA ILE A 24 -22.08 -9.02 4.35
C ILE A 24 -22.37 -10.53 4.35
N PRO A 25 -21.37 -11.39 4.70
CA PRO A 25 -21.59 -12.83 4.79
C PRO A 25 -22.65 -13.19 5.84
N SER A 26 -23.29 -14.36 5.72
CA SER A 26 -24.13 -14.87 6.82
C SER A 26 -23.26 -15.19 8.04
N LEU A 27 -23.88 -15.09 9.23
CA LEU A 27 -23.19 -15.43 10.48
C LEU A 27 -22.73 -16.89 10.50
N ASP A 28 -23.60 -17.82 10.08
CA ASP A 28 -23.31 -19.26 10.02
C ASP A 28 -22.13 -19.57 9.11
N ASP A 29 -22.07 -18.94 7.94
CA ASP A 29 -20.96 -19.09 7.00
C ASP A 29 -19.65 -18.57 7.60
N THR A 30 -19.69 -17.41 8.24
CA THR A 30 -18.50 -16.81 8.88
C THR A 30 -17.97 -17.70 10.00
N CYS A 31 -18.84 -18.18 10.89
CA CYS A 31 -18.47 -19.11 11.96
C CYS A 31 -17.87 -20.41 11.40
N THR A 32 -18.51 -21.00 10.37
CA THR A 32 -18.02 -22.21 9.71
C THR A 32 -16.64 -22.02 9.07
N ARG A 33 -16.45 -20.91 8.35
CA ARG A 33 -15.17 -20.59 7.72
C ARG A 33 -14.08 -20.28 8.75
N TYR A 34 -14.43 -19.59 9.84
CA TYR A 34 -13.48 -19.33 10.93
C TYR A 34 -12.97 -20.63 11.54
N LEU A 35 -13.87 -21.54 11.95
CA LEU A 35 -13.50 -22.86 12.49
C LEU A 35 -12.59 -23.65 11.54
N ARG A 36 -12.92 -23.64 10.25
CA ARG A 36 -12.09 -24.28 9.21
C ARG A 36 -10.70 -23.64 9.10
N SER A 37 -10.60 -22.32 9.26
CA SER A 37 -9.34 -21.58 9.10
C SER A 37 -8.38 -21.75 10.27
N VAL A 38 -8.86 -22.13 11.45
CA VAL A 38 -8.03 -22.28 12.67
C VAL A 38 -7.72 -23.72 13.05
N LYS A 39 -8.44 -24.69 12.49
CA LYS A 39 -8.34 -26.10 12.91
C LYS A 39 -6.92 -26.65 12.87
N HIS A 40 -6.21 -26.48 11.76
CA HIS A 40 -4.82 -26.95 11.57
C HIS A 40 -3.78 -26.15 12.37
N LEU A 41 -4.16 -24.97 12.89
CA LEU A 41 -3.31 -24.13 13.74
C LEU A 41 -3.35 -24.57 15.21
N CYS A 42 -4.36 -25.35 15.62
CA CYS A 42 -4.49 -25.83 16.97
C CYS A 42 -3.40 -26.86 17.30
N THR A 43 -2.83 -26.74 18.50
CA THR A 43 -1.76 -27.62 18.98
C THR A 43 -2.29 -28.92 19.61
N SER A 44 -3.59 -28.96 19.93
CA SER A 44 -4.27 -30.14 20.48
C SER A 44 -5.75 -30.19 20.07
N GLY A 45 -6.34 -31.39 20.15
CA GLY A 45 -7.78 -31.55 19.96
C GLY A 45 -8.61 -30.78 20.99
N GLU A 46 -8.17 -30.72 22.25
CA GLU A 46 -8.83 -29.96 23.32
C GLU A 46 -8.90 -28.45 23.00
N GLN A 47 -7.82 -27.88 22.47
CA GLN A 47 -7.81 -26.48 22.04
C GLN A 47 -8.85 -26.23 20.95
N TYR A 48 -8.93 -27.11 19.94
CA TYR A 48 -9.95 -27.00 18.89
C TYR A 48 -11.37 -27.14 19.43
N GLU A 49 -11.63 -28.10 20.32
CA GLU A 49 -12.95 -28.29 20.95
C GLU A 49 -13.37 -27.06 21.77
N THR A 50 -12.44 -26.40 22.45
CA THR A 50 -12.72 -25.15 23.16
C THR A 50 -13.18 -24.08 22.19
N ILE A 51 -12.44 -23.85 21.09
CA ILE A 51 -12.79 -22.86 20.07
C ILE A 51 -14.12 -23.22 19.40
N LEU A 52 -14.34 -24.49 19.10
CA LEU A 52 -15.60 -24.99 18.51
C LEU A 52 -16.80 -24.65 19.39
N ASN A 53 -16.66 -24.87 20.71
CA ASN A 53 -17.73 -24.56 21.67
C ASN A 53 -17.97 -23.05 21.78
N GLU A 54 -16.92 -22.23 21.85
CA GLU A 54 -17.02 -20.76 21.91
C GLU A 54 -17.67 -20.18 20.64
N VAL A 55 -17.30 -20.68 19.46
CA VAL A 55 -17.89 -20.24 18.18
C VAL A 55 -19.35 -20.67 18.06
N ASN A 56 -19.67 -21.90 18.49
CA ASN A 56 -21.05 -22.40 18.47
C ASN A 56 -21.95 -21.65 19.47
N ASP A 57 -21.43 -21.27 20.63
CA ASP A 57 -22.14 -20.45 21.60
C ASP A 57 -22.33 -19.03 21.05
N PHE A 58 -21.27 -18.40 20.54
CA PHE A 58 -21.36 -17.11 19.85
C PHE A 58 -22.42 -17.08 18.76
N ASN A 59 -22.41 -18.09 17.89
CA ASN A 59 -23.38 -18.20 16.78
C ASN A 59 -24.83 -18.30 17.25
N LYS A 60 -25.09 -18.83 18.46
CA LYS A 60 -26.44 -19.03 19.01
C LYS A 60 -26.91 -17.95 19.97
N THR A 61 -25.99 -17.19 20.56
CA THR A 61 -26.28 -16.25 21.63
C THR A 61 -26.12 -14.80 21.19
N VAL A 62 -24.93 -14.25 21.33
CA VAL A 62 -24.65 -12.82 21.07
C VAL A 62 -24.40 -12.51 19.59
N GLY A 63 -23.90 -13.47 18.82
CA GLY A 63 -23.58 -13.29 17.40
C GLY A 63 -24.73 -12.80 16.53
N PRO A 64 -25.97 -13.36 16.66
CA PRO A 64 -27.13 -12.91 15.87
C PRO A 64 -27.46 -11.43 16.08
N ASP A 65 -27.37 -10.92 17.32
CA ASP A 65 -27.64 -9.52 17.64
C ASP A 65 -26.56 -8.60 17.04
N LEU A 66 -25.28 -8.95 17.21
CA LEU A 66 -24.17 -8.21 16.61
C LEU A 66 -24.24 -8.20 15.07
N HIS A 67 -24.53 -9.34 14.48
CA HIS A 67 -24.71 -9.44 13.01
C HIS A 67 -25.86 -8.54 12.54
N GLN A 68 -26.99 -8.54 13.23
CA GLN A 68 -28.11 -7.68 12.89
C GLN A 68 -27.75 -6.19 12.99
N LYS A 69 -26.95 -5.78 13.98
CA LYS A 69 -26.47 -4.41 14.12
C LYS A 69 -25.52 -4.01 12.98
N VAL A 70 -24.64 -4.93 12.54
CA VAL A 70 -23.79 -4.70 11.36
C VAL A 70 -24.65 -4.50 10.11
N LEU A 71 -25.71 -5.31 9.89
CA LEU A 71 -26.65 -5.12 8.79
C LEU A 71 -27.36 -3.77 8.86
N GLN A 72 -27.85 -3.37 10.04
CA GLN A 72 -28.50 -2.06 10.25
C GLN A 72 -27.55 -0.90 9.99
N LYS A 73 -26.28 -1.01 10.42
CA LYS A 73 -25.25 0.01 10.15
C LYS A 73 -25.00 0.15 8.66
N ASP A 74 -24.91 -0.95 7.92
CA ASP A 74 -24.73 -0.92 6.45
C ASP A 74 -25.97 -0.34 5.73
N GLU A 75 -27.19 -0.64 6.17
CA GLU A 75 -28.42 -0.02 5.66
C GLU A 75 -28.44 1.50 5.90
N GLN A 76 -27.99 1.95 7.08
CA GLN A 76 -27.86 3.38 7.38
C GLN A 76 -26.84 4.03 6.44
N PHE A 77 -25.67 3.42 6.24
CA PHE A 77 -24.67 3.90 5.30
C PHE A 77 -25.21 3.98 3.86
N ALA A 78 -25.90 2.95 3.41
CA ALA A 78 -26.53 2.91 2.09
C ALA A 78 -27.57 4.05 1.91
N SER A 79 -28.30 4.43 2.98
CA SER A 79 -29.28 5.51 2.93
C SER A 79 -28.67 6.91 2.71
N LEU A 80 -27.38 7.08 3.00
CA LEU A 80 -26.64 8.32 2.75
C LEU A 80 -26.20 8.49 1.29
N GLY A 81 -26.43 7.47 0.44
CA GLY A 81 -26.05 7.47 -0.95
C GLY A 81 -24.53 7.56 -1.17
N GLU A 82 -24.11 8.25 -2.21
CA GLU A 82 -22.70 8.37 -2.61
C GLU A 82 -21.82 9.06 -1.55
N ASN A 83 -22.39 9.86 -0.69
CA ASN A 83 -21.69 10.59 0.38
C ASN A 83 -21.49 9.75 1.65
N GLY A 84 -22.15 8.60 1.75
CA GLY A 84 -22.01 7.68 2.88
C GLY A 84 -20.89 6.68 2.68
N PRO A 85 -20.52 5.93 3.76
CA PRO A 85 -19.60 4.80 3.65
C PRO A 85 -20.11 3.75 2.65
N ALA A 86 -19.20 3.25 1.80
CA ALA A 86 -19.54 2.34 0.70
C ALA A 86 -19.72 0.90 1.16
N PHE A 87 -19.22 0.54 2.33
CA PHE A 87 -19.32 -0.81 2.89
C PHE A 87 -19.31 -0.75 4.43
N TYR A 88 -19.81 -1.79 5.06
CA TYR A 88 -20.16 -1.88 6.47
C TYR A 88 -19.00 -1.66 7.47
N PHE A 89 -17.75 -1.66 7.03
CA PHE A 89 -16.56 -1.41 7.87
C PHE A 89 -15.64 -0.29 7.34
N GLU A 90 -16.09 0.55 6.38
CA GLU A 90 -15.21 1.56 5.76
C GLU A 90 -14.65 2.56 6.78
N GLU A 91 -15.49 3.11 7.65
CA GLU A 91 -15.04 4.04 8.69
C GLU A 91 -13.96 3.43 9.60
N ALA A 92 -14.24 2.21 10.07
CA ALA A 92 -13.29 1.50 10.93
C ALA A 92 -12.01 1.09 10.19
N TRP A 93 -12.11 0.85 8.88
CA TRP A 93 -10.96 0.58 8.03
C TRP A 93 -10.07 1.81 7.90
N ASP A 94 -10.65 2.96 7.62
CA ASP A 94 -9.93 4.23 7.52
C ASP A 94 -9.31 4.63 8.87
N ASP A 95 -10.03 4.46 9.97
CA ASP A 95 -9.53 4.70 11.32
C ASP A 95 -8.40 3.73 11.69
N GLY A 96 -8.44 2.49 11.21
CA GLY A 96 -7.36 1.52 11.37
C GLY A 96 -6.01 2.04 10.84
N TYR A 97 -6.02 2.88 9.80
CA TYR A 97 -4.84 3.56 9.28
C TYR A 97 -4.63 4.94 9.93
N LEU A 98 -5.63 5.80 9.90
CA LEU A 98 -5.47 7.21 10.21
C LEU A 98 -5.42 7.48 11.72
N ALA A 99 -6.09 6.68 12.55
CA ALA A 99 -5.99 6.77 14.00
C ALA A 99 -4.85 5.92 14.60
N ALA A 100 -4.17 5.08 13.78
CA ALA A 100 -2.97 4.39 14.23
C ALA A 100 -1.87 5.41 14.56
N ARG A 101 -1.28 5.29 15.76
CA ARG A 101 -0.23 6.22 16.22
C ARG A 101 1.19 5.71 15.97
N CYS A 102 1.35 4.45 15.53
CA CYS A 102 2.66 3.93 15.14
C CYS A 102 3.27 4.72 13.97
N PRO A 103 4.61 4.74 13.83
CA PRO A 103 5.28 5.30 12.67
C PRO A 103 4.80 4.68 11.36
N ASN A 104 4.70 5.49 10.28
CA ASN A 104 4.32 5.00 8.96
C ASN A 104 5.34 4.01 8.35
N PRO A 105 6.66 4.29 8.36
CA PRO A 105 7.63 3.36 7.79
C PRO A 105 7.60 2.02 8.52
N ILE A 106 7.78 0.93 7.78
CA ILE A 106 7.74 -0.48 8.21
C ILE A 106 6.32 -0.94 8.61
N ASN A 107 5.60 -0.15 9.41
CA ASN A 107 4.30 -0.56 9.95
C ASN A 107 3.17 -0.43 8.90
N ILE A 108 3.27 0.56 8.02
CA ILE A 108 2.19 0.94 7.08
C ILE A 108 2.69 0.87 5.63
N ASN A 109 3.83 1.49 5.32
CA ASN A 109 4.28 1.76 3.96
C ASN A 109 5.04 0.58 3.34
N PRO A 110 4.55 -0.04 2.25
CA PRO A 110 5.31 -0.99 1.46
C PRO A 110 6.11 -0.29 0.35
N PHE A 111 6.98 -1.05 -0.32
CA PHE A 111 7.76 -0.55 -1.44
C PHE A 111 7.75 -1.48 -2.65
N TYR A 112 8.06 -0.92 -3.83
CA TYR A 112 8.35 -1.64 -5.05
C TYR A 112 9.70 -1.20 -5.61
N ILE A 113 10.38 -2.11 -6.32
CA ILE A 113 11.52 -1.78 -7.17
C ILE A 113 11.10 -2.04 -8.62
N LEU A 114 11.27 -1.03 -9.48
CA LEU A 114 10.93 -1.14 -10.89
C LEU A 114 12.02 -1.94 -11.63
N LYS A 115 11.58 -2.80 -12.55
CA LYS A 115 12.49 -3.50 -13.42
C LYS A 115 13.43 -2.53 -14.15
N ALA A 116 14.70 -2.88 -14.25
CA ALA A 116 15.67 -2.10 -14.98
C ALA A 116 15.26 -1.91 -16.46
N HIS A 117 15.74 -0.83 -17.05
CA HIS A 117 15.55 -0.55 -18.47
C HIS A 117 16.72 -1.10 -19.29
N ASP A 118 16.45 -1.60 -20.50
CA ASP A 118 17.49 -2.16 -21.36
C ASP A 118 18.31 -1.08 -22.11
N LYS A 119 17.81 0.17 -22.18
CA LYS A 119 18.49 1.29 -22.85
C LYS A 119 19.57 1.90 -21.95
N PRO A 120 20.85 1.99 -22.41
CA PRO A 120 21.95 2.53 -21.61
C PRO A 120 21.73 3.98 -21.13
N GLU A 121 21.10 4.82 -21.95
CA GLU A 121 20.81 6.22 -21.60
C GLU A 121 19.87 6.35 -20.40
N LEU A 122 18.99 5.36 -20.18
CA LEU A 122 18.10 5.30 -19.03
C LEU A 122 18.72 4.64 -17.78
N GLN A 123 20.03 4.39 -17.79
CA GLN A 123 20.79 4.02 -16.61
C GLN A 123 21.35 5.24 -15.89
N ASN A 124 21.37 6.42 -16.55
CA ASN A 124 21.66 7.68 -15.86
C ASN A 124 20.49 8.04 -14.93
N PRO A 125 20.72 8.31 -13.63
CA PRO A 125 19.65 8.54 -12.67
C PRO A 125 18.82 9.80 -12.99
N CYS A 126 19.44 10.89 -13.42
CA CYS A 126 18.73 12.13 -13.75
C CYS A 126 17.86 11.95 -14.99
N THR A 127 18.39 11.31 -16.02
CA THR A 127 17.63 10.98 -17.23
C THR A 127 16.47 10.07 -16.91
N ARG A 128 16.72 8.98 -16.17
CA ARG A 128 15.69 7.99 -15.88
C ARG A 128 14.54 8.54 -15.05
N ILE A 129 14.83 9.34 -14.02
CA ILE A 129 13.77 9.95 -13.22
C ILE A 129 13.00 11.01 -14.02
N ALA A 130 13.63 11.76 -14.92
CA ALA A 130 12.94 12.70 -15.80
C ALA A 130 11.93 11.97 -16.70
N TYR A 131 12.30 10.84 -17.29
CA TYR A 131 11.37 10.00 -18.07
C TYR A 131 10.25 9.43 -17.20
N PHE A 132 10.56 8.99 -15.97
CA PHE A 132 9.52 8.54 -15.03
C PHE A 132 8.52 9.65 -14.73
N ILE A 133 9.00 10.85 -14.36
CA ILE A 133 8.14 12.02 -14.08
C ILE A 133 7.31 12.38 -15.30
N HIS A 134 7.92 12.44 -16.47
CA HIS A 134 7.22 12.75 -17.72
C HIS A 134 6.08 11.76 -17.97
N SER A 135 6.33 10.45 -17.85
CA SER A 135 5.30 9.42 -18.01
C SER A 135 4.25 9.45 -16.90
N ALA A 136 4.66 9.73 -15.65
CA ALA A 136 3.75 9.88 -14.52
C ALA A 136 2.81 11.08 -14.69
N MET A 137 3.32 12.20 -15.21
CA MET A 137 2.49 13.39 -15.49
C MET A 137 1.52 13.15 -16.66
N LYS A 138 1.93 12.39 -17.68
CA LYS A 138 1.03 11.94 -18.76
C LYS A 138 -0.10 11.09 -18.18
N TRP A 139 0.24 10.15 -17.30
CA TRP A 139 -0.74 9.31 -16.62
C TRP A 139 -1.73 10.17 -15.82
N GLN A 140 -1.24 11.09 -14.98
CA GLN A 140 -2.06 11.99 -14.17
C GLN A 140 -2.96 12.88 -15.03
N THR A 141 -2.42 13.47 -16.10
CA THR A 141 -3.20 14.30 -17.02
C THR A 141 -4.29 13.50 -17.72
N SER A 142 -3.98 12.27 -18.14
CA SER A 142 -4.97 11.37 -18.76
C SER A 142 -6.06 10.96 -17.78
N LEU A 143 -5.71 10.72 -16.51
CA LEU A 143 -6.66 10.48 -15.44
C LEU A 143 -7.61 11.68 -15.25
N LEU A 144 -7.06 12.88 -15.07
CA LEU A 144 -7.83 14.11 -14.82
C LEU A 144 -8.68 14.56 -16.03
N SER A 145 -8.27 14.23 -17.24
CA SER A 145 -9.02 14.50 -18.48
C SER A 145 -9.98 13.38 -18.88
N ASN A 146 -10.09 12.32 -18.08
CA ASN A 146 -10.93 11.15 -18.35
C ASN A 146 -10.59 10.45 -19.69
N THR A 147 -9.31 10.38 -20.02
CA THR A 147 -8.79 9.70 -21.23
C THR A 147 -7.99 8.44 -20.90
N LEU A 148 -7.79 8.16 -19.61
CA LEU A 148 -7.15 6.91 -19.17
C LEU A 148 -8.02 5.71 -19.57
N ALA A 149 -7.39 4.65 -20.09
CA ALA A 149 -8.09 3.45 -20.51
C ALA A 149 -8.82 2.77 -19.35
N ASP A 150 -10.03 2.26 -19.61
CA ASP A 150 -10.79 1.50 -18.64
C ASP A 150 -10.08 0.20 -18.22
N GLU A 151 -10.40 -0.29 -17.04
CA GLU A 151 -9.94 -1.62 -16.60
C GLU A 151 -10.61 -2.72 -17.46
N PRO A 152 -9.88 -3.82 -17.75
CA PRO A 152 -10.43 -4.93 -18.55
C PRO A 152 -11.64 -5.63 -17.90
N ARG A 153 -11.82 -5.43 -16.60
CA ARG A 153 -12.96 -5.95 -15.81
C ARG A 153 -13.54 -4.80 -14.98
N PRO A 154 -14.85 -4.82 -14.71
CA PRO A 154 -15.45 -3.84 -13.83
C PRO A 154 -14.73 -3.81 -12.48
N ALA A 155 -14.20 -2.65 -12.13
CA ALA A 155 -13.49 -2.45 -10.86
C ALA A 155 -13.63 -0.98 -10.44
N CYS A 156 -13.74 -0.74 -9.15
CA CYS A 156 -13.77 0.60 -8.60
C CYS A 156 -12.44 1.30 -8.84
N VAL A 157 -12.50 2.51 -9.37
CA VAL A 157 -11.34 3.33 -9.76
C VAL A 157 -11.19 4.61 -8.92
N CYS A 158 -12.06 4.82 -7.92
CA CYS A 158 -12.06 6.03 -7.10
C CYS A 158 -10.69 6.33 -6.45
N ASN A 159 -9.96 5.28 -6.05
CA ASN A 159 -8.63 5.45 -5.44
C ASN A 159 -7.51 5.77 -6.45
N LEU A 160 -7.74 5.70 -7.77
CA LEU A 160 -6.75 6.14 -8.75
C LEU A 160 -6.49 7.64 -8.64
N GLY A 161 -7.53 8.43 -8.35
CA GLY A 161 -7.41 9.88 -8.17
C GLY A 161 -6.53 10.29 -7.00
N LYS A 162 -6.34 9.41 -6.04
CA LYS A 162 -5.54 9.66 -4.84
C LYS A 162 -4.05 9.28 -4.99
N GLN A 163 -3.66 8.75 -6.15
CA GLN A 163 -2.29 8.22 -6.31
C GLN A 163 -1.23 9.31 -6.43
N MET A 164 -1.61 10.50 -6.87
CA MET A 164 -0.73 11.66 -6.95
C MET A 164 -1.40 12.88 -6.32
N GLY A 165 -0.61 13.67 -5.58
CA GLY A 165 -1.11 14.85 -4.89
C GLY A 165 -1.85 14.55 -3.58
N THR A 166 -1.70 13.36 -3.01
CA THR A 166 -2.22 13.03 -1.67
C THR A 166 -1.10 13.02 -0.65
N ALA A 167 -1.35 13.64 0.50
CA ALA A 167 -0.47 13.63 1.65
C ALA A 167 -1.26 13.25 2.91
N ARG A 168 -0.65 12.43 3.77
CA ARG A 168 -1.14 12.15 5.11
C ARG A 168 -0.64 13.22 6.07
N ILE A 169 -1.52 13.99 6.62
CA ILE A 169 -1.20 15.10 7.53
C ILE A 169 -1.31 14.60 8.97
N PRO A 170 -0.23 14.69 9.77
CA PRO A 170 -0.25 14.16 11.12
C PRO A 170 -1.17 14.98 12.02
N GLY A 171 -2.05 14.30 12.74
CA GLY A 171 -2.91 14.84 13.80
C GLY A 171 -2.58 14.20 15.14
N VAL A 172 -3.01 14.83 16.25
CA VAL A 172 -2.69 14.35 17.60
C VAL A 172 -3.34 13.00 17.90
N GLU A 173 -4.62 12.86 17.60
CA GLU A 173 -5.40 11.63 17.83
C GLU A 173 -5.62 10.83 16.54
N ARG A 174 -5.78 11.53 15.43
CA ARG A 174 -6.07 10.99 14.11
C ARG A 174 -5.42 11.86 13.04
N ASP A 175 -4.84 11.24 12.03
CA ASP A 175 -4.30 11.93 10.87
C ASP A 175 -5.41 12.25 9.86
N ASP A 176 -5.18 13.26 9.02
CA ASP A 176 -6.04 13.61 7.90
C ASP A 176 -5.36 13.36 6.55
N LEU A 177 -6.15 13.30 5.48
CA LEU A 177 -5.65 13.27 4.11
C LEU A 177 -5.87 14.62 3.43
N LYS A 178 -4.80 15.19 2.86
CA LYS A 178 -4.86 16.36 2.00
C LYS A 178 -4.71 15.93 0.56
N GLU A 179 -5.70 16.21 -0.28
CA GLU A 179 -5.73 15.81 -1.68
C GLU A 179 -5.62 17.03 -2.59
N THR A 180 -4.58 17.07 -3.43
CA THR A 180 -4.29 18.14 -4.39
C THR A 180 -3.88 17.57 -5.76
N PRO A 181 -4.77 16.76 -6.39
CA PRO A 181 -4.44 16.06 -7.65
C PRO A 181 -4.19 17.00 -8.84
N GLY A 182 -4.64 18.25 -8.75
CA GLY A 182 -4.40 19.30 -9.75
C GLY A 182 -3.13 20.10 -9.53
N SER A 183 -2.27 19.71 -8.61
CA SER A 183 -0.95 20.33 -8.41
C SER A 183 -0.09 20.21 -9.67
N LYS A 184 0.92 21.10 -9.79
CA LYS A 184 1.76 21.20 -10.99
C LYS A 184 3.23 20.96 -10.71
N HIS A 185 3.56 20.47 -9.52
CA HIS A 185 4.93 20.29 -9.11
C HIS A 185 5.13 18.95 -8.38
N VAL A 186 6.37 18.54 -8.36
CA VAL A 186 6.91 17.49 -7.48
C VAL A 186 7.92 18.12 -6.54
N VAL A 187 8.25 17.45 -5.44
CA VAL A 187 9.33 17.86 -4.56
C VAL A 187 10.47 16.86 -4.67
N PHE A 188 11.67 17.37 -4.88
CA PHE A 188 12.92 16.61 -4.83
C PHE A 188 13.60 16.77 -3.49
N GLU A 189 14.11 15.70 -2.94
CA GLU A 189 15.14 15.69 -1.93
C GLU A 189 16.46 15.25 -2.57
N SER A 190 17.52 16.01 -2.35
CA SER A 190 18.88 15.67 -2.77
C SER A 190 19.88 16.23 -1.76
N ASN A 191 20.72 15.36 -1.19
CA ASN A 191 21.74 15.72 -0.20
C ASN A 191 21.22 16.55 1.00
N GLY A 192 19.99 16.29 1.46
CA GLY A 192 19.36 17.03 2.56
C GLY A 192 18.67 18.34 2.15
N GLY A 193 18.77 18.76 0.90
CA GLY A 193 18.04 19.90 0.34
C GLY A 193 16.71 19.50 -0.29
N TYR A 194 15.69 20.34 -0.12
CA TYR A 194 14.35 20.10 -0.68
C TYR A 194 14.08 21.12 -1.79
N TYR A 195 13.65 20.65 -2.95
CA TYR A 195 13.46 21.48 -4.13
C TYR A 195 12.09 21.26 -4.73
N LYS A 196 11.30 22.31 -4.86
CA LYS A 196 10.05 22.31 -5.63
C LYS A 196 10.40 22.37 -7.11
N LEU A 197 10.01 21.38 -7.90
CA LEU A 197 10.18 21.35 -9.36
C LEU A 197 8.83 21.39 -10.05
N THR A 198 8.58 22.42 -10.88
CA THR A 198 7.40 22.49 -11.74
C THR A 198 7.50 21.44 -12.85
N VAL A 199 6.45 20.65 -13.06
CA VAL A 199 6.40 19.54 -14.03
C VAL A 199 5.25 19.67 -15.03
N LEU A 200 4.29 20.59 -14.78
CA LEU A 200 3.17 20.95 -15.66
C LEU A 200 3.14 22.45 -15.86
N ASP A 201 2.84 22.90 -17.09
CA ASP A 201 2.68 24.32 -17.40
C ASP A 201 1.34 24.90 -16.87
N SER A 202 1.07 26.18 -17.17
CA SER A 202 -0.19 26.83 -16.79
C SER A 202 -1.43 26.17 -17.39
N ASN A 203 -1.29 25.50 -18.53
CA ASN A 203 -2.36 24.83 -19.27
C ASN A 203 -2.45 23.31 -18.96
N ASN A 204 -1.70 22.83 -17.96
CA ASN A 204 -1.56 21.41 -17.59
C ASN A 204 -0.87 20.53 -18.65
N ASN A 205 -0.07 21.13 -19.55
CA ASN A 205 0.77 20.34 -20.43
C ASN A 205 2.00 19.85 -19.68
N VAL A 206 2.41 18.62 -19.96
CA VAL A 206 3.63 18.03 -19.39
C VAL A 206 4.84 18.72 -19.98
N LEU A 207 5.82 19.09 -19.14
CA LEU A 207 7.06 19.73 -19.60
C LEU A 207 7.89 18.76 -20.44
N ASP A 208 8.71 19.34 -21.36
CA ASP A 208 9.62 18.56 -22.17
C ASP A 208 10.61 17.76 -21.29
N VAL A 209 10.87 16.53 -21.67
CA VAL A 209 11.74 15.63 -20.88
C VAL A 209 13.17 16.15 -20.77
N ASN A 210 13.69 16.86 -21.80
CA ASN A 210 15.04 17.43 -21.76
C ASN A 210 15.13 18.62 -20.81
N ASP A 211 14.05 19.43 -20.72
CA ASP A 211 13.97 20.51 -19.72
C ASP A 211 13.94 19.92 -18.30
N LEU A 212 13.21 18.83 -18.08
CA LEU A 212 13.21 18.12 -16.80
C LEU A 212 14.60 17.54 -16.47
N ILE A 213 15.28 16.91 -17.42
CA ILE A 213 16.66 16.39 -17.24
C ILE A 213 17.57 17.51 -16.79
N GLN A 214 17.58 18.64 -17.50
CA GLN A 214 18.46 19.77 -17.18
C GLN A 214 18.18 20.33 -15.77
N GLN A 215 16.91 20.47 -15.39
CA GLN A 215 16.55 20.95 -14.07
C GLN A 215 16.97 19.98 -12.96
N ILE A 216 16.81 18.69 -13.17
CA ILE A 216 17.21 17.65 -12.21
C ILE A 216 18.74 17.63 -12.07
N GLU A 217 19.47 17.70 -13.17
CA GLU A 217 20.94 17.82 -13.14
C GLU A 217 21.41 19.06 -12.37
N ASN A 218 20.74 20.20 -12.57
CA ASN A 218 21.02 21.43 -11.84
C ASN A 218 20.75 21.27 -10.34
N ILE A 219 19.65 20.62 -9.94
CA ILE A 219 19.35 20.31 -8.54
C ILE A 219 20.46 19.44 -7.94
N VAL A 220 20.82 18.34 -8.59
CA VAL A 220 21.84 17.41 -8.10
C VAL A 220 23.21 18.11 -8.00
N ALA A 221 23.59 18.93 -9.00
CA ALA A 221 24.85 19.63 -9.03
C ALA A 221 24.94 20.78 -7.99
N SER A 222 23.82 21.45 -7.70
CA SER A 222 23.76 22.56 -6.74
C SER A 222 23.51 22.11 -5.30
N SER A 223 23.04 20.86 -5.10
CA SER A 223 22.77 20.33 -3.77
C SER A 223 24.09 20.16 -3.00
N SER A 224 24.19 20.85 -1.87
CA SER A 224 25.26 20.66 -0.89
C SER A 224 24.70 19.88 0.29
N SER A 225 25.56 19.10 0.96
CA SER A 225 25.18 18.43 2.20
C SER A 225 24.53 19.42 3.17
N SER A 226 23.31 19.10 3.56
CA SER A 226 22.53 19.89 4.53
C SER A 226 22.26 19.03 5.76
N ASP A 227 22.48 19.60 6.94
CA ASP A 227 22.17 18.94 8.22
C ASP A 227 20.64 18.92 8.53
N ASN A 228 19.83 19.46 7.62
CA ASN A 228 18.39 19.62 7.81
C ASN A 228 17.58 18.46 7.21
N ALA A 229 17.89 17.23 7.60
CA ALA A 229 17.17 16.02 7.15
C ALA A 229 15.76 15.93 7.76
N ILE A 230 14.93 16.96 7.57
CA ILE A 230 13.60 17.09 8.20
C ILE A 230 12.63 15.96 7.82
N GLY A 231 12.87 15.24 6.74
CA GLY A 231 12.12 14.03 6.38
C GLY A 231 12.14 12.99 7.50
N ASN A 232 13.18 12.96 8.32
CA ASN A 232 13.27 12.06 9.47
C ASN A 232 12.19 12.32 10.54
N PHE A 233 11.56 13.50 10.57
CA PHE A 233 10.39 13.72 11.42
C PHE A 233 9.21 12.80 11.04
N THR A 234 9.07 12.41 9.78
CA THR A 234 8.00 11.51 9.33
C THR A 234 8.20 10.06 9.79
N THR A 235 9.36 9.74 10.42
CA THR A 235 9.61 8.42 11.02
C THR A 235 9.15 8.31 12.48
N MET A 236 8.69 9.43 13.05
CA MET A 236 8.28 9.47 14.45
C MET A 236 6.90 8.83 14.66
N GLU A 237 6.60 8.48 15.93
CA GLU A 237 5.24 8.19 16.37
C GLU A 237 4.33 9.37 15.98
N ARG A 238 3.10 9.07 15.53
CA ARG A 238 2.25 10.05 14.84
C ARG A 238 1.87 11.26 15.68
N THR A 239 1.53 11.05 16.96
CA THR A 239 1.22 12.16 17.89
C THR A 239 2.44 13.05 18.11
N LYS A 240 3.62 12.45 18.25
CA LYS A 240 4.87 13.18 18.40
C LYS A 240 5.18 14.01 17.15
N TRP A 241 5.02 13.41 15.95
CA TRP A 241 5.18 14.12 14.69
C TRP A 241 4.17 15.27 14.54
N ALA A 242 2.90 15.09 14.89
CA ALA A 242 1.90 16.14 14.85
C ALA A 242 2.29 17.35 15.70
N ASN A 243 2.77 17.12 16.91
CA ASN A 243 3.24 18.18 17.82
C ASN A 243 4.50 18.86 17.28
N THR A 244 5.47 18.09 16.78
CA THR A 244 6.71 18.62 16.17
C THR A 244 6.41 19.45 14.93
N ARG A 245 5.48 19.00 14.09
CA ARG A 245 5.04 19.75 12.90
C ARG A 245 4.38 21.07 13.29
N SER A 246 3.48 21.08 14.28
CA SER A 246 2.87 22.31 14.79
C SER A 246 3.91 23.30 15.31
N HIS A 247 4.95 22.80 16.00
CA HIS A 247 6.05 23.65 16.45
C HIS A 247 6.84 24.20 15.25
N LEU A 248 7.19 23.36 14.26
CA LEU A 248 7.89 23.77 13.05
C LEU A 248 7.12 24.86 12.28
N GLU A 249 5.79 24.72 12.15
CA GLU A 249 4.91 25.70 11.51
C GLU A 249 4.86 27.03 12.29
N SER A 250 4.92 26.97 13.62
CA SER A 250 4.83 28.15 14.49
C SER A 250 6.04 29.08 14.44
N ILE A 251 7.21 28.56 14.03
CA ILE A 251 8.48 29.31 14.04
C ILE A 251 8.60 30.29 12.88
N SER A 252 8.16 29.90 11.67
CA SER A 252 8.32 30.72 10.48
C SER A 252 7.22 30.49 9.45
N PRO A 253 6.69 31.56 8.83
CA PRO A 253 5.85 31.43 7.64
C PRO A 253 6.50 30.67 6.48
N ASP A 254 7.84 30.71 6.37
CA ASP A 254 8.57 29.97 5.35
C ASP A 254 8.47 28.46 5.59
N ASN A 255 8.46 28.01 6.84
CA ASN A 255 8.24 26.62 7.19
C ASN A 255 6.83 26.16 6.75
N VAL A 256 5.82 27.00 7.00
CA VAL A 256 4.43 26.71 6.57
C VAL A 256 4.36 26.61 5.05
N ALA A 257 5.00 27.54 4.33
CA ALA A 257 5.01 27.52 2.87
C ALA A 257 5.71 26.26 2.32
N ALA A 258 6.88 25.92 2.87
CA ALA A 258 7.65 24.76 2.45
C ALA A 258 6.90 23.43 2.73
N LEU A 259 6.28 23.29 3.92
CA LEU A 259 5.44 22.12 4.24
C LEU A 259 4.23 22.02 3.32
N ASN A 260 3.57 23.14 3.00
CA ASN A 260 2.47 23.14 2.04
C ASN A 260 2.93 22.72 0.64
N ASP A 261 4.10 23.19 0.18
CA ASP A 261 4.65 22.77 -1.11
C ASP A 261 4.97 21.25 -1.13
N ILE A 262 5.41 20.68 -0.02
CA ILE A 262 5.61 19.23 0.09
C ILE A 262 4.25 18.50 0.10
N ASP A 263 3.31 18.93 0.94
CA ASP A 263 1.99 18.30 1.04
C ASP A 263 1.25 18.29 -0.29
N GLU A 264 1.32 19.40 -1.03
CA GLU A 264 0.64 19.60 -2.31
C GLU A 264 1.38 18.98 -3.50
N ALA A 265 2.63 18.57 -3.34
CA ALA A 265 3.39 17.94 -4.42
C ALA A 265 2.67 16.69 -4.95
N LEU A 266 2.70 16.49 -6.27
CA LEU A 266 2.14 15.27 -6.89
C LEU A 266 2.86 14.02 -6.41
N LEU A 267 4.19 14.06 -6.33
CA LEU A 267 5.05 13.00 -5.81
C LEU A 267 6.22 13.63 -5.03
N PHE A 268 6.76 12.87 -4.09
CA PHE A 268 8.03 13.18 -3.45
C PHE A 268 9.14 12.34 -4.09
N ILE A 269 10.21 12.94 -4.56
CA ILE A 269 11.32 12.28 -5.23
C ILE A 269 12.56 12.34 -4.33
N ASN A 270 13.15 11.21 -4.06
CA ASN A 270 14.39 11.15 -3.29
C ASN A 270 15.54 10.64 -4.16
N MET A 271 16.58 11.48 -4.31
CA MET A 271 17.78 11.18 -5.10
C MET A 271 18.88 10.63 -4.20
N ASN A 272 18.89 9.31 -3.98
CA ASN A 272 19.94 8.68 -3.18
C ASN A 272 21.13 8.25 -4.05
N MET A 273 22.11 9.15 -4.19
CA MET A 273 23.30 8.91 -5.02
C MET A 273 24.33 7.98 -4.34
N ASN A 274 24.11 7.61 -3.08
CA ASN A 274 25.01 6.75 -2.29
C ASN A 274 24.43 5.34 -2.04
N ALA A 275 23.35 4.97 -2.74
CA ALA A 275 22.71 3.68 -2.53
C ALA A 275 23.61 2.50 -2.90
N GLY A 276 23.40 1.40 -2.19
CA GLY A 276 24.15 0.17 -2.34
C GLY A 276 24.03 -0.48 -3.72
N SER A 277 24.91 -1.41 -4.02
CA SER A 277 25.00 -2.09 -5.31
C SER A 277 24.17 -3.36 -5.40
N SER A 278 23.92 -4.03 -4.28
CA SER A 278 23.16 -5.29 -4.23
C SER A 278 21.64 -5.04 -4.17
N MET A 279 20.85 -6.04 -4.56
CA MET A 279 19.40 -5.95 -4.45
C MET A 279 18.94 -5.84 -2.97
N ASP A 280 19.63 -6.50 -2.05
CA ASP A 280 19.36 -6.41 -0.61
C ASP A 280 19.53 -4.97 -0.10
N GLU A 281 20.68 -4.34 -0.42
CA GLU A 281 20.96 -2.94 -0.03
C GLU A 281 19.95 -1.98 -0.64
N LYS A 282 19.61 -2.16 -1.92
CA LYS A 282 18.61 -1.33 -2.59
C LYS A 282 17.22 -1.50 -1.98
N SER A 283 16.80 -2.72 -1.69
CA SER A 283 15.53 -3.01 -1.04
C SER A 283 15.47 -2.44 0.37
N THR A 284 16.56 -2.54 1.10
CA THR A 284 16.70 -1.95 2.43
C THR A 284 16.55 -0.43 2.38
N ASP A 285 17.24 0.24 1.44
CA ASP A 285 17.12 1.69 1.25
C ASP A 285 15.70 2.12 0.83
N MET A 286 15.03 1.36 -0.05
CA MET A 286 13.63 1.66 -0.43
C MET A 286 12.67 1.62 0.76
N LEU A 287 12.90 0.72 1.71
CA LEU A 287 12.05 0.56 2.90
C LEU A 287 12.48 1.49 4.04
N LEU A 288 13.77 1.62 4.29
CA LEU A 288 14.36 2.16 5.52
C LEU A 288 15.25 3.40 5.30
N GLY A 289 15.34 3.94 4.09
CA GLY A 289 16.24 5.05 3.79
C GLY A 289 16.00 6.28 4.68
N GLU A 290 17.08 7.00 4.94
CA GLU A 290 17.04 8.24 5.70
C GLU A 290 16.47 9.40 4.88
N ASN A 291 15.96 10.41 5.58
CA ASN A 291 15.42 11.64 4.99
C ASN A 291 14.33 11.41 3.96
N ARG A 292 13.49 10.40 4.19
CA ARG A 292 12.29 10.07 3.38
C ARG A 292 11.08 10.87 3.86
N TRP A 293 10.11 11.10 2.97
CA TRP A 293 8.83 11.68 3.34
C TRP A 293 7.74 10.62 3.36
N PHE A 294 7.66 9.85 4.47
CA PHE A 294 6.77 8.69 4.60
C PHE A 294 5.26 9.03 4.62
N ASP A 295 4.92 10.30 4.63
CA ASP A 295 3.54 10.78 4.59
C ASP A 295 3.01 10.99 3.16
N LYS A 296 3.77 10.59 2.14
CA LYS A 296 3.38 10.65 0.71
C LYS A 296 3.91 9.44 -0.06
N HIS A 297 3.35 9.21 -1.24
CA HIS A 297 4.02 8.36 -2.22
C HIS A 297 5.37 8.96 -2.62
N GLN A 298 6.41 8.16 -2.50
CA GLN A 298 7.78 8.57 -2.80
C GLN A 298 8.36 7.74 -3.93
N VAL A 299 9.12 8.39 -4.78
CA VAL A 299 9.97 7.76 -5.79
C VAL A 299 11.41 7.88 -5.34
N ILE A 300 12.10 6.77 -5.24
CA ILE A 300 13.49 6.71 -4.78
C ILE A 300 14.36 6.33 -5.96
N VAL A 301 15.41 7.11 -6.20
CA VAL A 301 16.32 6.93 -7.34
C VAL A 301 17.74 6.71 -6.84
N HIS A 302 18.36 5.63 -7.26
CA HIS A 302 19.74 5.30 -6.93
C HIS A 302 20.71 5.75 -8.01
N SER A 303 21.99 5.85 -7.65
CA SER A 303 23.07 6.31 -8.53
C SER A 303 23.23 5.52 -9.83
N ASP A 304 22.82 4.27 -9.85
CA ASP A 304 22.83 3.41 -11.06
C ASP A 304 21.54 3.48 -11.88
N GLY A 305 20.66 4.44 -11.56
CA GLY A 305 19.37 4.61 -12.21
C GLY A 305 18.30 3.61 -11.75
N THR A 306 18.51 2.79 -10.73
CA THR A 306 17.43 1.99 -10.14
C THR A 306 16.37 2.91 -9.57
N ILE A 307 15.10 2.69 -9.93
CA ILE A 307 13.95 3.41 -9.39
C ILE A 307 13.12 2.45 -8.55
N GLY A 308 12.69 2.90 -7.38
CA GLY A 308 11.68 2.27 -6.57
C GLY A 308 10.64 3.28 -6.09
N MET A 309 9.57 2.77 -5.51
CA MET A 309 8.55 3.60 -4.87
C MET A 309 8.24 3.04 -3.48
N ASN A 310 8.10 3.95 -2.52
CA ASN A 310 7.54 3.66 -1.20
C ASN A 310 6.18 4.34 -1.12
N PHE A 311 5.14 3.58 -0.72
CA PHE A 311 3.76 4.01 -0.81
C PHE A 311 3.17 4.33 0.56
N GLU A 312 2.54 5.47 0.70
CA GLU A 312 1.65 5.73 1.82
C GLU A 312 0.37 4.89 1.63
N HIS A 313 0.00 4.09 2.64
CA HIS A 313 -0.97 2.99 2.44
C HIS A 313 -2.39 3.29 2.95
N SER A 314 -2.64 4.42 3.57
CA SER A 314 -3.94 4.67 4.18
C SER A 314 -5.09 4.76 3.17
N HIS A 315 -4.85 5.35 2.00
CA HIS A 315 -5.91 5.68 1.03
C HIS A 315 -6.09 4.68 -0.13
N SER A 316 -5.16 3.73 -0.31
CA SER A 316 -5.25 2.76 -1.43
C SER A 316 -4.43 1.50 -1.18
N ASP A 317 -4.65 0.48 -2.01
CA ASP A 317 -4.06 -0.84 -1.88
C ASP A 317 -3.20 -1.19 -3.11
N GLY A 318 -2.38 -2.23 -2.99
CA GLY A 318 -1.38 -2.65 -3.96
C GLY A 318 -1.87 -2.83 -5.39
N THR A 319 -3.11 -3.24 -5.63
CA THR A 319 -3.68 -3.39 -6.98
C THR A 319 -3.81 -2.05 -7.70
N THR A 320 -4.11 -0.96 -6.98
CA THR A 320 -4.20 0.39 -7.52
C THR A 320 -2.80 0.92 -7.87
N TRP A 321 -1.83 0.75 -6.97
CA TRP A 321 -0.43 1.13 -7.24
C TRP A 321 0.16 0.36 -8.40
N ASN A 322 -0.08 -0.95 -8.46
CA ASN A 322 0.38 -1.81 -9.56
C ASN A 322 -0.10 -1.29 -10.90
N ARG A 323 -1.37 -0.86 -11.01
CA ARG A 323 -1.89 -0.30 -12.25
C ARG A 323 -1.11 0.94 -12.63
N MET A 324 -1.02 1.93 -11.74
CA MET A 324 -0.29 3.18 -12.00
C MET A 324 1.17 2.92 -12.41
N VAL A 325 1.90 2.18 -11.59
CA VAL A 325 3.33 1.92 -11.82
C VAL A 325 3.56 1.13 -13.11
N HIS A 326 2.72 0.14 -13.39
CA HIS A 326 2.82 -0.68 -14.60
C HIS A 326 2.55 0.15 -15.86
N GLU A 327 1.55 1.01 -15.85
CA GLU A 327 1.23 1.89 -16.99
C GLU A 327 2.33 2.92 -17.21
N ILE A 328 2.85 3.56 -16.15
CA ILE A 328 4.00 4.49 -16.22
C ILE A 328 5.23 3.76 -16.76
N TRP A 329 5.55 2.57 -16.24
CA TRP A 329 6.69 1.78 -16.69
C TRP A 329 6.57 1.40 -18.17
N HIS A 330 5.39 1.00 -18.63
CA HIS A 330 5.13 0.72 -20.05
C HIS A 330 5.31 1.93 -20.94
N ASP A 331 4.81 3.10 -20.55
CA ASP A 331 4.99 4.33 -21.31
C ASP A 331 6.48 4.69 -21.46
N MET A 332 7.25 4.58 -20.38
CA MET A 332 8.71 4.80 -20.40
C MET A 332 9.44 3.87 -21.39
N HIS A 333 8.93 2.66 -21.65
CA HIS A 333 9.59 1.63 -22.47
C HIS A 333 9.12 1.58 -23.90
N SER A 334 7.92 2.10 -24.21
CA SER A 334 7.24 1.91 -25.49
C SER A 334 7.66 2.88 -26.60
N ASN A 335 8.55 3.83 -26.36
CA ASN A 335 8.93 4.91 -27.31
C ASN A 335 7.74 5.68 -27.88
N GLY A 336 6.59 5.70 -27.22
CA GLY A 336 5.36 6.35 -27.68
C GLY A 336 4.50 5.53 -28.66
N GLU A 337 4.92 4.34 -29.07
CA GLU A 337 4.20 3.54 -30.07
C GLU A 337 2.97 2.80 -29.53
N THR A 338 2.91 2.55 -28.23
CA THR A 338 1.79 1.82 -27.57
C THR A 338 1.38 2.47 -26.26
N SER A 339 1.29 3.80 -26.23
CA SER A 339 0.85 4.49 -25.02
C SER A 339 -0.59 4.11 -24.67
N ALA A 340 -0.84 3.64 -23.45
CA ALA A 340 -2.17 3.41 -22.92
C ALA A 340 -2.99 4.70 -22.76
N TYR A 341 -2.39 5.86 -23.01
CA TYR A 341 -2.94 7.18 -22.73
C TYR A 341 -3.58 7.89 -23.92
N GLY A 342 -3.77 7.22 -25.05
CA GLY A 342 -4.28 7.87 -26.26
C GLY A 342 -3.28 8.86 -26.91
N PRO A 343 -3.66 9.56 -27.99
CA PRO A 343 -2.77 10.51 -28.63
C PRO A 343 -2.43 11.67 -27.69
N MET A 344 -1.13 11.85 -27.46
CA MET A 344 -0.60 12.93 -26.65
C MET A 344 -1.02 14.30 -27.19
N PRO A 345 -1.38 15.26 -26.33
CA PRO A 345 -1.32 16.66 -26.70
C PRO A 345 0.12 17.00 -27.14
N ALA A 346 0.25 17.82 -28.16
CA ALA A 346 1.55 18.27 -28.64
C ALA A 346 2.39 18.81 -27.47
N LEU A 347 3.64 18.34 -27.34
CA LEU A 347 4.59 18.85 -26.37
C LEU A 347 4.72 20.34 -26.56
N GLY A 348 4.26 21.14 -25.59
CA GLY A 348 4.50 22.57 -25.60
C GLY A 348 5.99 22.80 -25.34
N SER A 349 6.62 23.62 -26.17
CA SER A 349 7.96 24.15 -25.88
C SER A 349 7.82 25.11 -24.68
N PHE A 350 8.09 24.62 -23.47
CA PHE A 350 8.08 25.46 -22.28
C PHE A 350 9.50 25.92 -21.97
N ASN A 351 9.77 27.20 -22.19
CA ASN A 351 10.95 27.88 -21.70
C ASN A 351 10.69 28.37 -20.28
N GLY A 352 10.88 27.55 -19.25
CA GLY A 352 10.64 28.03 -17.89
C GLY A 352 10.44 26.97 -16.81
N ALA A 353 10.91 25.74 -17.01
CA ALA A 353 11.04 24.81 -15.89
C ALA A 353 11.97 25.44 -14.86
N SER A 354 11.46 25.71 -13.66
CA SER A 354 12.25 26.29 -12.58
C SER A 354 12.16 25.39 -11.36
N SER A 355 13.31 25.16 -10.76
CA SER A 355 13.40 24.58 -9.41
C SER A 355 13.56 25.69 -8.38
N GLN A 356 12.91 25.52 -7.23
CA GLN A 356 12.98 26.43 -6.10
C GLN A 356 13.42 25.66 -4.87
N LEU A 357 14.49 26.12 -4.20
CA LEU A 357 14.91 25.58 -2.91
C LEU A 357 13.83 25.91 -1.85
N LEU A 358 13.38 24.91 -1.12
CA LEU A 358 12.52 25.05 0.05
C LEU A 358 13.40 25.20 1.28
N SER A 359 13.24 26.30 1.97
CA SER A 359 14.06 26.61 3.15
C SER A 359 13.27 26.33 4.43
N PHE A 360 13.95 25.73 5.41
CA PHE A 360 13.39 25.50 6.74
C PHE A 360 14.21 26.22 7.80
N VAL A 361 13.51 26.89 8.70
CA VAL A 361 14.07 27.52 9.88
C VAL A 361 13.84 26.60 11.07
N LEU A 362 14.90 26.18 11.73
CA LEU A 362 14.85 25.33 12.91
C LEU A 362 15.44 26.06 14.11
N ASP A 363 14.71 26.10 15.21
CA ASP A 363 15.28 26.51 16.50
C ASP A 363 16.08 25.35 17.13
N ASP A 364 16.69 25.60 18.28
CA ASP A 364 17.52 24.59 18.95
C ASP A 364 16.69 23.39 19.46
N ALA A 365 15.41 23.59 19.79
CA ALA A 365 14.51 22.52 20.20
C ALA A 365 14.24 21.56 19.03
N LEU A 366 13.91 22.09 17.85
CA LEU A 366 13.69 21.30 16.65
C LEU A 366 14.97 20.61 16.14
N LYS A 367 16.13 21.25 16.24
CA LYS A 367 17.41 20.60 15.91
C LYS A 367 17.69 19.40 16.82
N ASN A 368 17.44 19.55 18.11
CA ASN A 368 17.58 18.45 19.07
C ASN A 368 16.57 17.33 18.80
N GLU A 369 15.31 17.69 18.49
CA GLU A 369 14.27 16.72 18.14
C GLU A 369 14.61 15.97 16.84
N LEU A 370 15.13 16.67 15.83
CA LEU A 370 15.58 16.06 14.57
C LEU A 370 16.73 15.07 14.80
N SER A 371 17.71 15.44 15.62
CA SER A 371 18.83 14.55 16.00
C SER A 371 18.31 13.30 16.72
N THR A 372 17.33 13.48 17.62
CA THR A 372 16.70 12.38 18.34
C THR A 372 15.93 11.46 17.37
N ALA A 373 15.08 12.02 16.51
CA ALA A 373 14.32 11.26 15.52
C ALA A 373 15.24 10.45 14.59
N SER A 374 16.32 11.08 14.10
CA SER A 374 17.32 10.41 13.25
C SER A 374 17.99 9.24 13.98
N SER A 375 18.39 9.45 15.24
CA SER A 375 19.05 8.40 16.04
C SER A 375 18.10 7.24 16.37
N GLU A 376 16.86 7.54 16.71
CA GLU A 376 15.80 6.53 16.97
C GLU A 376 15.48 5.72 15.70
N TRP A 377 15.43 6.41 14.55
CA TRP A 377 15.20 5.77 13.26
C TRP A 377 16.36 4.82 12.89
N LEU A 378 17.60 5.27 12.96
CA LEU A 378 18.77 4.43 12.69
C LEU A 378 18.78 3.19 13.58
N LYS A 379 18.51 3.34 14.88
CA LYS A 379 18.39 2.22 15.80
C LYS A 379 17.26 1.26 15.43
N THR A 380 16.15 1.76 14.91
CA THR A 380 15.05 0.92 14.41
C THR A 380 15.51 0.14 13.19
N CYS A 381 16.19 0.80 12.24
CA CYS A 381 16.72 0.17 11.03
C CYS A 381 17.72 -0.95 11.33
N GLU A 382 18.57 -0.80 12.35
CA GLU A 382 19.53 -1.83 12.78
C GLU A 382 18.87 -3.15 13.23
N ASN A 383 17.59 -3.10 13.64
CA ASN A 383 16.84 -4.29 14.06
C ASN A 383 16.08 -4.95 12.89
N ILE A 384 16.17 -4.42 11.67
CA ILE A 384 15.50 -4.96 10.49
C ILE A 384 16.54 -5.59 9.56
N ASP A 385 16.39 -6.87 9.28
CA ASP A 385 17.18 -7.57 8.25
C ASP A 385 16.26 -7.86 7.06
N LEU A 386 16.65 -7.34 5.87
CA LEU A 386 15.92 -7.54 4.63
C LEU A 386 16.80 -8.31 3.65
N LYS A 387 16.27 -9.42 3.14
CA LYS A 387 16.91 -10.25 2.12
C LYS A 387 16.02 -10.39 0.91
N SER A 388 16.59 -10.27 -0.25
CA SER A 388 15.94 -10.50 -1.53
C SER A 388 16.41 -11.82 -2.16
N MET A 389 15.51 -12.51 -2.82
CA MET A 389 15.82 -13.72 -3.57
C MET A 389 15.10 -13.69 -4.93
N ILE A 390 15.85 -13.89 -5.98
CA ILE A 390 15.31 -14.13 -7.32
C ILE A 390 15.46 -15.63 -7.62
N PHE A 391 14.33 -16.34 -7.62
CA PHE A 391 14.29 -17.76 -7.97
C PHE A 391 14.08 -17.91 -9.47
N SER A 392 15.04 -18.59 -10.15
CA SER A 392 15.11 -18.65 -11.61
C SER A 392 14.90 -20.06 -12.20
N ASP A 393 14.79 -21.11 -11.37
CA ASP A 393 14.74 -22.50 -11.88
C ASP A 393 13.44 -22.81 -12.63
N TYR A 394 12.32 -22.24 -12.19
CA TYR A 394 11.02 -22.27 -12.88
C TYR A 394 10.17 -21.07 -12.47
N GLY A 395 9.19 -20.72 -13.28
CA GLY A 395 8.34 -19.56 -13.02
C GLY A 395 6.87 -19.78 -13.38
N LYS A 396 6.14 -18.66 -13.47
CA LYS A 396 4.71 -18.62 -13.78
C LYS A 396 4.31 -19.50 -14.97
N THR A 397 5.12 -19.49 -16.05
CA THR A 397 4.84 -20.26 -17.26
C THR A 397 4.87 -21.76 -17.01
N ASP A 398 5.86 -22.25 -16.25
CA ASP A 398 6.03 -23.68 -15.98
C ASP A 398 4.98 -24.17 -14.99
N ILE A 399 4.66 -23.37 -13.96
CA ILE A 399 3.57 -23.68 -13.03
C ILE A 399 2.22 -23.79 -13.76
N LYS A 400 1.95 -22.89 -14.71
CA LYS A 400 0.73 -22.95 -15.54
C LYS A 400 0.67 -24.19 -16.43
N LYS A 401 1.80 -24.67 -16.97
CA LYS A 401 1.86 -25.96 -17.68
C LYS A 401 1.47 -27.14 -16.79
N MET A 402 1.77 -27.06 -15.50
CA MET A 402 1.35 -28.03 -14.49
C MET A 402 -0.13 -27.87 -14.07
N LYS A 403 -0.88 -26.94 -14.68
CA LYS A 403 -2.29 -26.63 -14.37
C LYS A 403 -2.51 -26.20 -12.91
N MET A 404 -1.54 -25.52 -12.30
CA MET A 404 -1.64 -24.95 -10.96
C MET A 404 -1.65 -23.41 -11.00
N SER A 405 -2.17 -22.79 -9.96
CA SER A 405 -2.04 -21.35 -9.71
C SER A 405 -0.60 -21.03 -9.31
N PRO A 406 0.09 -20.08 -9.97
CA PRO A 406 1.42 -19.61 -9.53
C PRO A 406 1.39 -19.05 -8.10
N ASP A 407 0.34 -18.34 -7.75
CA ASP A 407 0.11 -17.80 -6.43
C ASP A 407 -0.01 -18.92 -5.37
N ALA A 408 -0.87 -19.91 -5.60
CA ALA A 408 -0.98 -21.08 -4.73
C ALA A 408 0.37 -21.80 -4.50
N VAL A 409 1.21 -21.90 -5.54
CA VAL A 409 2.55 -22.50 -5.42
C VAL A 409 3.46 -21.63 -4.57
N GLY A 410 3.37 -20.30 -4.68
CA GLY A 410 4.08 -19.37 -3.81
C GLY A 410 3.69 -19.56 -2.34
N GLN A 411 2.40 -19.60 -2.05
CA GLN A 411 1.88 -19.81 -0.68
C GLN A 411 2.28 -21.20 -0.13
N ILE A 412 2.28 -22.24 -0.96
CA ILE A 412 2.80 -23.57 -0.59
C ILE A 412 4.28 -23.47 -0.19
N ALA A 413 5.09 -22.73 -0.94
CA ALA A 413 6.51 -22.59 -0.65
C ALA A 413 6.75 -21.89 0.69
N PHE A 414 5.99 -20.82 1.00
CA PHE A 414 6.06 -20.15 2.29
C PHE A 414 5.68 -21.08 3.45
N GLN A 415 4.55 -21.76 3.34
CA GLN A 415 4.09 -22.67 4.39
C GLN A 415 5.03 -23.85 4.62
N LEU A 416 5.56 -24.45 3.54
CA LEU A 416 6.54 -25.55 3.65
C LEU A 416 7.84 -25.07 4.31
N SER A 417 8.32 -23.90 3.96
CA SER A 417 9.53 -23.30 4.53
C SER A 417 9.34 -23.03 6.03
N TYR A 418 8.22 -22.41 6.39
CA TYR A 418 7.91 -22.12 7.78
C TYR A 418 7.78 -23.40 8.63
N LEU A 419 7.06 -24.40 8.12
CA LEU A 419 6.90 -25.67 8.80
C LEU A 419 8.24 -26.39 8.99
N LYS A 420 9.15 -26.35 8.00
CA LYS A 420 10.51 -26.91 8.12
C LYS A 420 11.35 -26.20 9.19
N MET A 421 11.22 -24.87 9.28
CA MET A 421 12.02 -24.07 10.22
C MET A 421 11.49 -24.15 11.65
N HIS A 422 10.18 -24.20 11.85
CA HIS A 422 9.53 -24.01 13.15
C HIS A 422 8.77 -25.24 13.65
N GLY A 423 8.60 -26.30 12.84
CA GLY A 423 7.91 -27.54 13.22
C GLY A 423 6.39 -27.40 13.42
N LYS A 424 5.81 -26.26 13.04
CA LYS A 424 4.36 -25.98 13.18
C LYS A 424 3.88 -25.12 12.01
N PRO A 425 2.58 -25.19 11.63
CA PRO A 425 2.00 -24.31 10.64
C PRO A 425 1.94 -22.85 11.16
N ALA A 426 1.89 -21.89 10.23
CA ALA A 426 1.66 -20.48 10.55
C ALA A 426 0.31 -20.02 10.04
N PRO A 427 -0.38 -19.10 10.74
CA PRO A 427 -1.44 -18.32 10.14
C PRO A 427 -0.86 -17.44 9.03
N VAL A 428 -1.66 -17.15 8.02
CA VAL A 428 -1.28 -16.27 6.91
C VAL A 428 -2.38 -15.26 6.65
N TYR A 429 -1.98 -14.01 6.59
CA TYR A 429 -2.76 -12.94 5.98
C TYR A 429 -2.27 -12.73 4.56
N GLU A 430 -3.16 -12.91 3.59
CA GLU A 430 -2.94 -12.54 2.20
C GLU A 430 -4.08 -11.65 1.74
N SER A 431 -3.78 -10.46 1.23
CA SER A 431 -4.82 -9.52 0.83
C SER A 431 -5.45 -9.89 -0.51
N CYS A 432 -6.78 -9.88 -0.57
CA CYS A 432 -7.56 -10.05 -1.78
C CYS A 432 -8.32 -8.77 -2.09
N SER A 433 -8.13 -8.22 -3.29
CA SER A 433 -8.83 -7.01 -3.70
C SER A 433 -10.32 -7.25 -3.87
N THR A 434 -11.13 -6.39 -3.25
CA THR A 434 -12.59 -6.35 -3.39
C THR A 434 -13.05 -5.19 -4.29
N ARG A 435 -12.18 -4.65 -5.15
CA ARG A 435 -12.49 -3.55 -6.09
C ARG A 435 -13.58 -3.87 -7.11
N GLY A 436 -14.06 -5.12 -7.21
CA GLY A 436 -15.30 -5.46 -7.92
C GLY A 436 -16.57 -4.86 -7.29
N TYR A 437 -16.44 -4.28 -6.11
CA TYR A 437 -17.49 -3.57 -5.36
C TYR A 437 -17.18 -2.08 -5.27
N PHE A 438 -18.23 -1.26 -5.08
CA PHE A 438 -18.08 0.18 -4.94
C PHE A 438 -17.16 0.55 -3.78
N ARG A 439 -16.12 1.29 -4.04
CA ARG A 439 -15.01 1.67 -3.12
C ARG A 439 -14.35 0.49 -2.37
N GLY A 440 -14.56 -0.76 -2.84
CA GLY A 440 -14.01 -1.95 -2.17
C GLY A 440 -12.50 -1.89 -2.00
N ARG A 441 -12.02 -2.26 -0.80
CA ARG A 441 -10.61 -2.31 -0.42
C ARG A 441 -10.10 -3.75 -0.51
N THR A 442 -9.98 -4.44 0.60
CA THR A 442 -9.46 -5.81 0.65
C THR A 442 -10.26 -6.71 1.59
N GLU A 443 -10.24 -8.00 1.30
CA GLU A 443 -10.59 -9.09 2.21
C GLU A 443 -9.35 -9.98 2.40
N THR A 444 -9.36 -10.84 3.39
CA THR A 444 -8.26 -11.75 3.70
C THR A 444 -8.45 -13.12 3.07
N ILE A 445 -7.45 -13.59 2.31
CA ILE A 445 -7.31 -15.01 1.99
C ILE A 445 -6.49 -15.64 3.14
N ARG A 446 -7.09 -16.55 3.88
CA ARG A 446 -6.38 -17.36 4.87
C ARG A 446 -5.74 -18.54 4.17
N SER A 447 -4.56 -18.31 3.56
CA SER A 447 -3.87 -19.24 2.67
C SER A 447 -3.39 -20.50 3.38
N SER A 448 -3.18 -20.45 4.70
CA SER A 448 -2.98 -21.63 5.54
C SER A 448 -4.29 -22.41 5.69
N SER A 449 -4.28 -23.70 5.40
CA SER A 449 -5.47 -24.57 5.46
C SER A 449 -5.09 -26.01 5.81
N ASP A 450 -6.06 -26.83 6.22
CA ASP A 450 -5.83 -28.26 6.49
C ASP A 450 -5.13 -28.94 5.32
N ALA A 451 -5.63 -28.73 4.07
CA ALA A 451 -5.02 -29.31 2.87
C ALA A 451 -3.57 -28.84 2.63
N MET A 452 -3.28 -27.58 2.95
CA MET A 452 -1.93 -27.02 2.89
C MET A 452 -1.02 -27.68 3.93
N TYR A 453 -1.50 -27.80 5.17
CA TYR A 453 -0.76 -28.44 6.27
C TYR A 453 -0.53 -29.93 6.00
N ASP A 454 -1.53 -30.66 5.50
CA ASP A 454 -1.40 -32.08 5.15
C ASP A 454 -0.32 -32.27 4.07
N PHE A 455 -0.35 -31.47 3.01
CA PHE A 455 0.67 -31.52 1.96
C PHE A 455 2.08 -31.21 2.52
N THR A 456 2.23 -30.07 3.19
CA THR A 456 3.54 -29.62 3.68
C THR A 456 4.11 -30.59 4.72
N SER A 457 3.26 -31.19 5.56
CA SER A 457 3.65 -32.25 6.49
C SER A 457 4.13 -33.51 5.79
N SER A 458 3.49 -33.89 4.67
CA SER A 458 3.90 -35.04 3.85
C SER A 458 5.28 -34.86 3.21
N MET A 459 5.75 -33.62 3.09
CA MET A 459 7.06 -33.25 2.51
C MET A 459 8.19 -33.21 3.56
N ILE A 460 7.88 -33.41 4.84
CA ILE A 460 8.87 -33.43 5.93
C ILE A 460 9.24 -34.88 6.24
N GLY A 461 10.55 -35.12 6.37
CA GLY A 461 11.10 -36.45 6.69
C GLY A 461 11.83 -37.12 5.53
N ASN A 462 12.36 -38.31 5.81
CA ASN A 462 13.28 -39.00 4.88
C ASN A 462 12.58 -39.92 3.86
N ASN A 463 11.30 -40.23 4.07
CA ASN A 463 10.54 -41.19 3.25
C ASN A 463 9.33 -40.51 2.60
N VAL A 464 9.58 -39.55 1.71
CA VAL A 464 8.53 -38.82 0.98
C VAL A 464 7.97 -39.70 -0.15
N ASP A 465 6.70 -40.04 -0.07
CA ASP A 465 5.96 -40.63 -1.19
C ASP A 465 5.64 -39.56 -2.23
N LYS A 466 6.45 -39.48 -3.28
CA LYS A 466 6.36 -38.45 -4.32
C LYS A 466 5.02 -38.46 -5.08
N VAL A 467 4.39 -39.64 -5.26
CA VAL A 467 3.12 -39.75 -5.97
C VAL A 467 2.00 -39.18 -5.12
N LYS A 468 1.88 -39.64 -3.89
CA LYS A 468 0.90 -39.16 -2.92
C LYS A 468 1.07 -37.67 -2.62
N SER A 469 2.32 -37.22 -2.39
CA SER A 469 2.59 -35.79 -2.12
C SER A 469 2.23 -34.90 -3.31
N ARG A 470 2.41 -35.39 -4.54
CA ARG A 470 1.98 -34.63 -5.74
C ARG A 470 0.45 -34.48 -5.77
N GLU A 471 -0.31 -35.52 -5.47
CA GLU A 471 -1.78 -35.44 -5.40
C GLU A 471 -2.21 -34.45 -4.31
N MET A 472 -1.60 -34.52 -3.13
CA MET A 472 -1.87 -33.60 -2.03
C MET A 472 -1.51 -32.15 -2.38
N MET A 473 -0.45 -31.91 -3.15
CA MET A 473 -0.09 -30.59 -3.65
C MET A 473 -1.20 -29.98 -4.54
N TYR A 474 -1.79 -30.78 -5.44
CA TYR A 474 -2.92 -30.33 -6.24
C TYR A 474 -4.15 -30.00 -5.39
N VAL A 475 -4.43 -30.81 -4.35
CA VAL A 475 -5.54 -30.55 -3.42
C VAL A 475 -5.29 -29.24 -2.68
N ALA A 476 -4.08 -29.01 -2.15
CA ALA A 476 -3.70 -27.78 -1.46
C ALA A 476 -3.80 -26.55 -2.39
N ALA A 477 -3.28 -26.64 -3.62
CA ALA A 477 -3.33 -25.55 -4.60
C ALA A 477 -4.78 -25.22 -5.02
N ASN A 478 -5.62 -26.23 -5.23
CA ASN A 478 -7.04 -26.01 -5.55
C ASN A 478 -7.79 -25.39 -4.37
N ARG A 479 -7.51 -25.85 -3.15
CA ARG A 479 -8.11 -25.26 -1.93
C ARG A 479 -7.76 -23.79 -1.79
N HIS A 480 -6.51 -23.41 -2.06
CA HIS A 480 -6.10 -22.01 -2.07
C HIS A 480 -6.90 -21.18 -3.10
N VAL A 481 -7.07 -21.69 -4.32
CA VAL A 481 -7.88 -21.02 -5.36
C VAL A 481 -9.34 -20.86 -4.93
N GLU A 482 -9.92 -21.83 -4.21
CA GLU A 482 -11.26 -21.70 -3.64
C GLU A 482 -11.34 -20.60 -2.60
N LEU A 483 -10.37 -20.54 -1.67
CA LEU A 483 -10.30 -19.49 -0.65
C LEU A 483 -10.18 -18.11 -1.28
N ALA A 484 -9.35 -17.95 -2.32
CA ALA A 484 -9.24 -16.71 -3.07
C ALA A 484 -10.57 -16.30 -3.74
N LYS A 485 -11.33 -17.28 -4.30
CA LYS A 485 -12.66 -17.02 -4.88
C LYS A 485 -13.68 -16.64 -3.81
N GLU A 486 -13.61 -17.23 -2.62
CA GLU A 486 -14.45 -16.85 -1.48
C GLU A 486 -14.16 -15.40 -1.07
N ALA A 487 -12.87 -15.03 -0.94
CA ALA A 487 -12.44 -13.71 -0.50
C ALA A 487 -12.81 -12.60 -1.51
N VAL A 488 -12.60 -12.82 -2.81
CA VAL A 488 -12.87 -11.78 -3.84
C VAL A 488 -14.34 -11.36 -3.91
N VAL A 489 -15.25 -12.18 -3.45
CA VAL A 489 -16.69 -11.87 -3.36
C VAL A 489 -17.12 -11.45 -1.95
N GLY A 490 -16.18 -11.08 -1.09
CA GLY A 490 -16.45 -10.62 0.28
C GLY A 490 -16.82 -11.74 1.26
N ASN A 491 -16.63 -13.00 0.88
CA ASN A 491 -16.93 -14.16 1.72
C ASN A 491 -15.71 -14.65 2.53
N GLY A 492 -14.84 -13.73 2.96
CA GLY A 492 -13.82 -14.01 3.97
C GLY A 492 -14.42 -14.09 5.37
N VAL A 493 -13.57 -14.20 6.37
CA VAL A 493 -13.99 -14.24 7.79
C VAL A 493 -13.60 -12.98 8.54
N ASP A 494 -12.51 -12.34 8.12
CA ASP A 494 -11.84 -11.32 8.91
C ASP A 494 -12.64 -10.03 9.01
N ARG A 495 -13.17 -9.54 7.90
CA ARG A 495 -13.90 -8.25 7.86
C ARG A 495 -15.21 -8.31 8.61
N HIS A 496 -15.94 -9.43 8.47
CA HIS A 496 -17.21 -9.60 9.17
C HIS A 496 -17.03 -9.76 10.69
N LEU A 497 -16.05 -10.59 11.13
CA LEU A 497 -15.73 -10.73 12.55
C LEU A 497 -15.20 -9.41 13.14
N MET A 498 -14.37 -8.68 12.40
CA MET A 498 -13.89 -7.35 12.78
C MET A 498 -15.05 -6.37 12.98
N ALA A 499 -15.98 -6.30 12.04
CA ALA A 499 -17.15 -5.41 12.16
C ALA A 499 -18.01 -5.75 13.39
N MET A 500 -18.28 -7.04 13.65
CA MET A 500 -19.01 -7.45 14.85
C MET A 500 -18.24 -7.13 16.14
N LYS A 501 -16.91 -7.29 16.14
CA LYS A 501 -16.08 -6.93 17.28
C LYS A 501 -16.09 -5.42 17.55
N ILE A 502 -16.10 -4.60 16.51
CA ILE A 502 -16.20 -3.15 16.62
C ILE A 502 -17.55 -2.74 17.21
N VAL A 503 -18.66 -3.29 16.71
CA VAL A 503 -20.00 -3.05 17.28
C VAL A 503 -20.05 -3.46 18.76
N ALA A 504 -19.47 -4.61 19.12
CA ALA A 504 -19.39 -5.04 20.51
C ALA A 504 -18.53 -4.09 21.37
N ALA A 505 -17.47 -3.51 20.81
CA ALA A 505 -16.62 -2.54 21.51
C ALA A 505 -17.34 -1.19 21.70
N GLU A 506 -18.10 -0.71 20.71
CA GLU A 506 -18.97 0.46 20.80
C GLU A 506 -20.02 0.31 21.94
N GLU A 507 -20.45 -0.90 22.21
CA GLU A 507 -21.37 -1.24 23.32
C GLU A 507 -20.68 -1.56 24.65
N GLY A 508 -19.35 -1.57 24.68
CA GLY A 508 -18.58 -1.93 25.88
C GLY A 508 -18.68 -3.43 26.26
N THR A 509 -19.03 -4.30 25.31
CA THR A 509 -19.25 -5.74 25.55
C THR A 509 -18.16 -6.65 24.97
N SER A 510 -17.28 -6.12 24.11
CA SER A 510 -16.26 -6.90 23.39
C SER A 510 -15.42 -7.80 24.32
N ASP A 511 -14.99 -7.27 25.48
CA ASP A 511 -14.16 -7.99 26.44
C ASP A 511 -14.87 -9.15 27.16
N SER A 512 -16.19 -9.22 27.06
CA SER A 512 -17.00 -10.31 27.64
C SER A 512 -17.31 -11.43 26.65
N ILE A 513 -16.97 -11.27 25.36
CA ILE A 513 -17.31 -12.23 24.30
C ILE A 513 -16.12 -13.20 24.10
N PRO A 514 -16.27 -14.50 24.42
CA PRO A 514 -15.15 -15.46 24.45
C PRO A 514 -14.38 -15.55 23.13
N ILE A 515 -15.06 -15.63 21.97
CA ILE A 515 -14.41 -15.74 20.66
C ILE A 515 -13.42 -14.59 20.39
N PHE A 516 -13.75 -13.36 20.79
CA PHE A 516 -12.88 -12.19 20.54
C PHE A 516 -11.69 -12.10 21.49
N ASN A 517 -11.78 -12.81 22.62
CA ASN A 517 -10.73 -12.88 23.64
C ASN A 517 -9.93 -14.20 23.60
N ASN A 518 -10.32 -15.12 22.71
CA ASN A 518 -9.57 -16.37 22.53
C ASN A 518 -8.20 -16.05 21.91
N PRO A 519 -7.10 -16.57 22.48
CA PRO A 519 -5.76 -16.35 21.92
C PRO A 519 -5.63 -16.76 20.45
N MET A 520 -6.39 -17.74 19.98
CA MET A 520 -6.40 -18.18 18.58
C MET A 520 -7.00 -17.09 17.66
N TYR A 521 -7.98 -16.31 18.10
CA TYR A 521 -8.51 -15.21 17.32
C TYR A 521 -7.41 -14.18 17.02
N GLY A 522 -6.70 -13.70 18.05
CA GLY A 522 -5.58 -12.78 17.87
C GLY A 522 -4.37 -13.38 17.12
N TYR A 523 -4.15 -14.70 17.26
CA TYR A 523 -3.07 -15.38 16.54
C TYR A 523 -3.38 -15.57 15.04
N SER A 524 -4.64 -15.75 14.70
CA SER A 524 -5.07 -16.06 13.33
C SER A 524 -5.53 -14.83 12.52
N SER A 525 -5.72 -13.67 13.18
CA SER A 525 -6.23 -12.43 12.55
C SER A 525 -5.15 -11.61 11.89
#